data_3f762c34d3a8617812fc5418778bafee
#
_entry.id   3f762c34d3a8617812fc5418778bafee
#
_cell.length_a   1.000
_cell.length_b   1.000
_cell.length_c   1.000
_cell.angle_alpha   90.00
_cell.angle_beta   90.00
_cell.angle_gamma   90.00
#
_symmetry.space_group_name_H-M   'P 1'
#
loop_
_entity.id
_entity.type
_entity.pdbx_description
1 polymer ?
#
loop_
_entity_poly.entity_id
_entity_poly.type
_entity_poly.pdbx_seq_one_letter_code
_entity_poly.pdbx_strand_id
1 'polypeptide(L)'
;MALAAIATGALACRDTTTPRELSDPGITEPSFTTAVGFVSTLVGRGNLGTFHIQSKAGGYDVELKSHDNTDIAVVNIEVTPGGHSGWHYHPGPVLVVVKTGTITFYMGDDPRCSPQVHPAGTTFIEKGGMVGLARNEGTVDASVVATFFVPAGSPTRIDAAAPGNCAF
;
A
#
# COMPACT_ATOMS: atom_id res chain seq x y z
N MET A 1 25.72 -26.15 78.09
CA MET A 1 26.10 -25.35 76.90
C MET A 1 24.92 -25.41 75.96
N ALA A 2 24.13 -24.34 75.87
CA ALA A 2 22.95 -24.28 75.05
C ALA A 2 23.23 -23.29 73.88
N LEU A 3 23.15 -23.77 72.63
CA LEU A 3 23.23 -22.93 71.47
C LEU A 3 21.82 -22.43 71.11
N ALA A 4 21.66 -21.11 71.10
CA ALA A 4 20.46 -20.45 70.62
C ALA A 4 20.57 -20.26 69.09
N ALA A 5 19.54 -20.74 68.35
CA ALA A 5 19.39 -20.50 66.94
C ALA A 5 18.56 -19.22 66.74
N ILE A 6 19.17 -18.24 66.00
CA ILE A 6 18.50 -17.00 65.60
C ILE A 6 17.87 -17.26 64.23
N ALA A 7 16.53 -17.21 64.13
CA ALA A 7 15.77 -17.22 62.88
C ALA A 7 15.65 -15.82 62.34
N THR A 8 16.30 -15.54 61.21
CA THR A 8 16.12 -14.30 60.45
C THR A 8 14.92 -14.45 59.49
N GLY A 9 13.81 -13.78 59.81
CA GLY A 9 12.65 -13.66 58.95
C GLY A 9 12.92 -12.65 57.82
N ALA A 10 12.92 -13.11 56.59
CA ALA A 10 12.94 -12.20 55.42
C ALA A 10 11.50 -11.76 55.09
N LEU A 11 11.23 -10.48 55.27
CA LEU A 11 10.01 -9.82 54.78
C LEU A 11 10.10 -9.67 53.27
N ALA A 12 9.37 -10.46 52.50
CA ALA A 12 9.21 -10.29 51.06
C ALA A 12 8.12 -9.21 50.82
N CYS A 13 8.51 -8.04 50.45
CA CYS A 13 7.62 -7.03 49.84
C CYS A 13 7.16 -7.56 48.49
N ARG A 14 5.90 -7.97 48.39
CA ARG A 14 5.25 -8.20 47.10
C ARG A 14 4.79 -6.86 46.58
N ASP A 15 5.53 -6.33 45.62
CA ASP A 15 5.13 -5.19 44.80
C ASP A 15 4.20 -5.71 43.69
N THR A 16 2.88 -5.61 43.92
CA THR A 16 1.84 -5.92 42.95
C THR A 16 1.41 -4.62 42.24
N THR A 17 2.33 -3.98 41.54
CA THR A 17 1.97 -2.97 40.54
C THR A 17 1.74 -3.67 39.22
N THR A 18 0.51 -4.17 39.04
CA THR A 18 0.00 -4.45 37.68
C THR A 18 -0.04 -3.14 36.93
N PRO A 19 0.59 -3.05 35.74
CA PRO A 19 0.39 -1.88 34.89
C PRO A 19 -1.09 -1.80 34.54
N ARG A 20 -1.76 -0.76 35.01
CA ARG A 20 -3.10 -0.43 34.59
C ARG A 20 -2.99 0.02 33.14
N GLU A 21 -3.36 -0.85 32.19
CA GLU A 21 -3.60 -0.46 30.81
C GLU A 21 -4.66 0.66 30.83
N LEU A 22 -4.20 1.88 30.59
CA LEU A 22 -5.06 3.00 30.28
C LEU A 22 -5.54 2.78 28.83
N SER A 23 -6.57 1.98 28.66
CA SER A 23 -7.36 2.00 27.44
C SER A 23 -8.07 3.36 27.39
N ASP A 24 -7.52 4.27 26.61
CA ASP A 24 -8.17 5.53 26.26
C ASP A 24 -9.39 5.18 25.37
N PRO A 25 -10.64 5.42 25.80
CA PRO A 25 -11.82 5.03 25.04
C PRO A 25 -12.11 5.91 23.83
N GLY A 26 -11.14 6.73 23.34
CA GLY A 26 -11.34 7.71 22.28
C GLY A 26 -10.47 7.58 21.04
N ILE A 27 -9.46 6.71 21.02
CA ILE A 27 -8.63 6.51 19.83
C ILE A 27 -9.14 5.26 19.09
N THR A 28 -10.04 5.45 18.15
CA THR A 28 -10.31 4.43 17.13
C THR A 28 -9.08 4.31 16.26
N GLU A 29 -8.35 3.19 16.36
CA GLU A 29 -7.28 2.87 15.43
C GLU A 29 -7.80 2.97 13.98
N PRO A 30 -7.03 3.57 13.05
CA PRO A 30 -7.47 3.69 11.67
C PRO A 30 -7.70 2.29 11.09
N SER A 31 -8.93 2.00 10.67
CA SER A 31 -9.26 0.75 10.00
C SER A 31 -8.68 0.73 8.59
N PHE A 32 -7.66 -0.07 8.36
CA PHE A 32 -7.13 -0.33 7.02
C PHE A 32 -8.05 -1.30 6.28
N THR A 33 -8.35 -0.98 5.02
CA THR A 33 -9.12 -1.87 4.16
C THR A 33 -8.20 -2.92 3.54
N THR A 34 -8.41 -4.18 3.90
CA THR A 34 -7.66 -5.30 3.32
C THR A 34 -8.06 -5.52 1.85
N ALA A 35 -7.10 -5.87 1.00
CA ALA A 35 -7.38 -6.29 -0.36
C ALA A 35 -8.22 -7.58 -0.38
N VAL A 36 -9.18 -7.67 -1.29
CA VAL A 36 -10.07 -8.83 -1.47
C VAL A 36 -10.09 -9.23 -2.94
N GLY A 37 -9.90 -10.51 -3.26
CA GLY A 37 -9.90 -10.98 -4.64
C GLY A 37 -8.85 -10.28 -5.53
N PHE A 38 -7.75 -9.83 -4.94
CA PHE A 38 -6.69 -9.05 -5.56
C PHE A 38 -5.34 -9.72 -5.30
N VAL A 39 -4.77 -10.34 -6.33
CA VAL A 39 -3.53 -11.12 -6.23
C VAL A 39 -2.42 -10.44 -7.01
N SER A 40 -1.33 -10.09 -6.33
CA SER A 40 -0.14 -9.46 -6.90
C SER A 40 1.02 -10.43 -6.99
N THR A 41 1.63 -10.57 -8.16
CA THR A 41 2.79 -11.42 -8.41
C THR A 41 3.93 -10.58 -8.96
N LEU A 42 5.04 -10.52 -8.22
CA LEU A 42 6.24 -9.81 -8.67
C LEU A 42 6.84 -10.53 -9.88
N VAL A 43 6.99 -9.83 -10.99
CA VAL A 43 7.71 -10.29 -12.19
C VAL A 43 9.20 -10.07 -12.02
N GLY A 44 9.58 -8.88 -11.54
CA GLY A 44 10.96 -8.54 -11.26
C GLY A 44 11.10 -7.15 -10.65
N ARG A 45 12.25 -6.93 -9.98
CA ARG A 45 12.65 -5.65 -9.43
C ARG A 45 14.13 -5.44 -9.68
N GLY A 46 14.51 -4.22 -10.07
CA GLY A 46 15.89 -3.84 -10.29
C GLY A 46 16.15 -2.40 -9.90
N ASN A 47 17.40 -2.11 -9.50
CA ASN A 47 17.81 -0.75 -9.20
C ASN A 47 18.24 -0.03 -10.48
N LEU A 48 17.62 1.11 -10.77
CA LEU A 48 17.96 1.98 -11.90
C LEU A 48 18.91 3.11 -11.50
N GLY A 49 18.99 3.43 -10.21
CA GLY A 49 19.74 4.57 -9.71
C GLY A 49 19.02 5.91 -9.93
N THR A 50 19.79 6.99 -9.95
CA THR A 50 19.33 8.28 -10.46
C THR A 50 19.40 8.26 -11.99
N PHE A 51 18.42 8.87 -12.66
CA PHE A 51 18.42 8.86 -14.12
C PHE A 51 17.78 10.12 -14.72
N HIS A 52 18.23 10.45 -15.93
CA HIS A 52 17.60 11.44 -16.79
C HIS A 52 17.70 10.91 -18.22
N ILE A 53 16.57 10.50 -18.77
CA ILE A 53 16.45 9.96 -20.13
C ILE A 53 15.60 10.93 -20.93
N GLN A 54 16.15 11.42 -22.04
CA GLN A 54 15.43 12.18 -23.04
C GLN A 54 15.54 11.43 -24.36
N SER A 55 14.41 11.18 -25.02
CA SER A 55 14.35 10.52 -26.32
C SER A 55 13.51 11.34 -27.26
N LYS A 56 14.12 11.67 -28.42
CA LYS A 56 13.47 12.40 -29.53
C LYS A 56 13.62 11.60 -30.80
N ALA A 57 12.52 11.12 -31.37
CA ALA A 57 12.51 10.37 -32.60
C ALA A 57 11.18 10.56 -33.34
N GLY A 58 11.22 10.86 -34.64
CA GLY A 58 10.04 10.92 -35.50
C GLY A 58 8.93 11.89 -35.04
N GLY A 59 9.30 12.97 -34.35
CA GLY A 59 8.33 13.91 -33.73
C GLY A 59 7.82 13.51 -32.37
N TYR A 60 8.21 12.35 -31.86
CA TYR A 60 7.93 11.92 -30.48
C TYR A 60 9.05 12.41 -29.55
N ASP A 61 8.67 13.12 -28.49
CA ASP A 61 9.59 13.65 -27.46
C ASP A 61 9.10 13.19 -26.08
N VAL A 62 9.97 12.47 -25.36
CA VAL A 62 9.68 12.00 -24.01
C VAL A 62 10.87 12.26 -23.10
N GLU A 63 10.59 12.69 -21.90
CA GLU A 63 11.58 12.88 -20.83
C GLU A 63 11.14 12.11 -19.58
N LEU A 64 12.04 11.31 -19.03
CA LEU A 64 11.89 10.60 -17.76
C LEU A 64 13.06 10.97 -16.86
N LYS A 65 12.79 11.36 -15.62
CA LYS A 65 13.82 11.82 -14.71
C LYS A 65 13.52 11.42 -13.27
N SER A 66 14.55 10.93 -12.57
CA SER A 66 14.56 10.80 -11.11
C SER A 66 15.84 11.39 -10.54
N HIS A 67 15.69 12.19 -9.49
CA HIS A 67 16.81 12.76 -8.74
C HIS A 67 17.29 11.84 -7.63
N ASP A 68 16.48 10.85 -7.24
CA ASP A 68 16.75 9.91 -6.17
C ASP A 68 17.08 8.53 -6.71
N ASN A 69 17.77 7.73 -5.89
CA ASN A 69 18.05 6.35 -6.20
C ASN A 69 16.73 5.56 -6.30
N THR A 70 16.43 5.05 -7.48
CA THR A 70 15.12 4.52 -7.86
C THR A 70 15.20 3.04 -8.19
N ASP A 71 14.26 2.27 -7.63
CA ASP A 71 13.97 0.91 -8.09
C ASP A 71 12.81 0.92 -9.07
N ILE A 72 12.91 0.06 -10.08
CA ILE A 72 11.80 -0.32 -10.94
C ILE A 72 11.31 -1.69 -10.51
N ALA A 73 10.01 -1.82 -10.22
CA ALA A 73 9.38 -3.10 -9.97
C ALA A 73 8.22 -3.32 -10.95
N VAL A 74 8.15 -4.52 -11.54
CA VAL A 74 7.07 -4.92 -12.44
C VAL A 74 6.26 -6.02 -11.77
N VAL A 75 4.94 -5.85 -11.73
CA VAL A 75 4.01 -6.72 -11.04
C VAL A 75 2.86 -7.08 -11.94
N ASN A 76 2.50 -8.37 -12.02
CA ASN A 76 1.22 -8.81 -12.55
C ASN A 76 0.18 -8.81 -11.42
N ILE A 77 -1.02 -8.32 -11.71
CA ILE A 77 -2.11 -8.26 -10.75
C ILE A 77 -3.36 -8.87 -11.39
N GLU A 78 -3.99 -9.79 -10.68
CA GLU A 78 -5.25 -10.41 -11.06
C GLU A 78 -6.33 -9.99 -10.05
N VAL A 79 -7.50 -9.57 -10.56
CA VAL A 79 -8.60 -9.07 -9.74
C VAL A 79 -9.89 -9.77 -10.13
N THR A 80 -10.44 -10.58 -9.24
CA THR A 80 -11.73 -11.28 -9.47
C THR A 80 -12.90 -10.29 -9.46
N PRO A 81 -14.07 -10.62 -10.02
CA PRO A 81 -15.26 -9.81 -9.91
C PRO A 81 -15.59 -9.42 -8.46
N GLY A 82 -15.84 -8.15 -8.22
CA GLY A 82 -16.04 -7.58 -6.88
C GLY A 82 -14.74 -7.39 -6.07
N GLY A 83 -13.61 -7.88 -6.56
CA GLY A 83 -12.30 -7.72 -5.92
C GLY A 83 -11.83 -6.26 -5.90
N HIS A 84 -10.99 -5.95 -4.92
CA HIS A 84 -10.43 -4.60 -4.75
C HIS A 84 -9.07 -4.62 -4.05
N SER A 85 -8.28 -3.59 -4.30
CA SER A 85 -6.95 -3.45 -3.70
C SER A 85 -6.97 -3.09 -2.20
N GLY A 86 -8.08 -2.61 -1.65
CA GLY A 86 -8.08 -1.82 -0.42
C GLY A 86 -7.46 -0.43 -0.66
N TRP A 87 -7.73 0.52 0.25
CA TRP A 87 -7.15 1.85 0.19
C TRP A 87 -5.66 1.81 0.48
N HIS A 88 -4.86 2.40 -0.39
CA HIS A 88 -3.40 2.40 -0.27
C HIS A 88 -2.80 3.55 -1.09
N TYR A 89 -1.50 3.75 -0.94
CA TYR A 89 -0.72 4.63 -1.79
C TYR A 89 0.64 3.99 -2.13
N HIS A 90 1.36 4.61 -3.05
CA HIS A 90 2.68 4.19 -3.49
C HIS A 90 3.72 5.28 -3.17
N PRO A 91 4.98 4.94 -2.78
CA PRO A 91 6.02 5.94 -2.52
C PRO A 91 6.42 6.76 -3.76
N GLY A 92 6.12 6.25 -4.95
CA GLY A 92 6.40 6.89 -6.23
C GLY A 92 5.36 6.56 -7.28
N PRO A 93 5.47 7.06 -8.51
CA PRO A 93 4.46 6.84 -9.55
C PRO A 93 4.40 5.38 -10.00
N VAL A 94 3.20 4.95 -10.40
CA VAL A 94 2.93 3.64 -10.98
C VAL A 94 2.27 3.81 -12.35
N LEU A 95 2.80 3.14 -13.35
CA LEU A 95 2.19 3.03 -14.66
C LEU A 95 1.44 1.69 -14.74
N VAL A 96 0.14 1.75 -14.96
CA VAL A 96 -0.73 0.58 -15.01
C VAL A 96 -1.24 0.37 -16.43
N VAL A 97 -1.08 -0.84 -16.94
CA VAL A 97 -1.66 -1.30 -18.22
C VAL A 97 -2.73 -2.34 -17.94
N VAL A 98 -3.97 -2.11 -18.36
CA VAL A 98 -5.05 -3.08 -18.24
C VAL A 98 -4.96 -4.09 -19.38
N LYS A 99 -4.72 -5.38 -19.05
CA LYS A 99 -4.57 -6.48 -20.02
C LYS A 99 -5.92 -7.08 -20.41
N THR A 100 -6.74 -7.38 -19.40
CA THR A 100 -8.07 -8.01 -19.56
C THR A 100 -9.06 -7.41 -18.59
N GLY A 101 -10.35 -7.49 -18.90
CA GLY A 101 -11.42 -6.97 -18.06
C GLY A 101 -11.45 -5.46 -17.97
N THR A 102 -11.89 -4.96 -16.83
CA THR A 102 -11.99 -3.51 -16.56
C THR A 102 -11.61 -3.24 -15.11
N ILE A 103 -10.79 -2.25 -14.88
CA ILE A 103 -10.48 -1.73 -13.54
C ILE A 103 -11.13 -0.35 -13.38
N THR A 104 -11.82 -0.17 -12.28
CA THR A 104 -12.32 1.13 -11.84
C THR A 104 -11.42 1.63 -10.71
N PHE A 105 -10.85 2.81 -10.90
CA PHE A 105 -9.97 3.45 -9.92
C PHE A 105 -10.69 4.60 -9.22
N TYR A 106 -10.53 4.70 -7.91
CA TYR A 106 -11.09 5.74 -7.06
C TYR A 106 -9.98 6.48 -6.32
N MET A 107 -10.06 7.82 -6.34
CA MET A 107 -9.10 8.68 -5.64
C MET A 107 -9.61 9.03 -4.24
N GLY A 108 -8.73 8.93 -3.25
CA GLY A 108 -9.06 9.21 -1.86
C GLY A 108 -9.33 10.70 -1.58
N ASP A 109 -8.83 11.60 -2.41
CA ASP A 109 -9.02 13.05 -2.32
C ASP A 109 -10.19 13.58 -3.17
N ASP A 110 -10.90 12.71 -3.92
CA ASP A 110 -12.11 13.12 -4.64
C ASP A 110 -13.36 13.01 -3.75
N PRO A 111 -13.93 14.13 -3.29
CA PRO A 111 -15.09 14.12 -2.40
C PRO A 111 -16.36 13.54 -3.03
N ARG A 112 -16.38 13.36 -4.36
CA ARG A 112 -17.52 12.78 -5.08
C ARG A 112 -17.37 11.28 -5.31
N CYS A 113 -16.23 10.69 -4.95
CA CYS A 113 -15.93 9.30 -5.24
C CYS A 113 -16.21 8.93 -6.72
N SER A 114 -15.69 9.76 -7.63
CA SER A 114 -15.96 9.61 -9.08
C SER A 114 -15.19 8.40 -9.62
N PRO A 115 -15.87 7.44 -10.29
CA PRO A 115 -15.21 6.28 -10.87
C PRO A 115 -14.37 6.69 -12.09
N GLN A 116 -13.12 6.25 -12.12
CA GLN A 116 -12.25 6.31 -13.29
C GLN A 116 -12.18 4.91 -13.91
N VAL A 117 -12.88 4.70 -15.01
CA VAL A 117 -13.07 3.38 -15.62
C VAL A 117 -12.00 3.13 -16.69
N HIS A 118 -11.24 2.05 -16.53
CA HIS A 118 -10.14 1.66 -17.39
C HIS A 118 -10.39 0.25 -17.97
N PRO A 119 -10.91 0.13 -19.21
CA PRO A 119 -11.08 -1.15 -19.88
C PRO A 119 -9.74 -1.71 -20.42
N ALA A 120 -9.75 -2.98 -20.79
CA ALA A 120 -8.60 -3.64 -21.44
C ALA A 120 -8.05 -2.82 -22.61
N GLY A 121 -6.72 -2.75 -22.72
CA GLY A 121 -6.00 -1.95 -23.72
C GLY A 121 -5.78 -0.50 -23.33
N THR A 122 -6.27 -0.04 -22.16
CA THR A 122 -6.02 1.31 -21.64
C THR A 122 -4.90 1.32 -20.60
N THR A 123 -4.41 2.52 -20.31
CA THR A 123 -3.40 2.77 -19.28
C THR A 123 -3.83 3.92 -18.39
N PHE A 124 -3.35 3.90 -17.14
CA PHE A 124 -3.46 5.04 -16.24
C PHE A 124 -2.22 5.15 -15.35
N ILE A 125 -2.08 6.28 -14.68
CA ILE A 125 -0.94 6.57 -13.81
C ILE A 125 -1.47 6.88 -12.41
N GLU A 126 -0.97 6.15 -11.42
CA GLU A 126 -1.13 6.49 -10.02
C GLU A 126 0.05 7.35 -9.58
N LYS A 127 -0.24 8.55 -9.07
CA LYS A 127 0.80 9.45 -8.57
C LYS A 127 1.30 8.98 -7.21
N GLY A 128 2.60 9.08 -6.97
CA GLY A 128 3.17 8.80 -5.66
C GLY A 128 2.53 9.64 -4.54
N GLY A 129 2.32 9.03 -3.38
CA GLY A 129 1.72 9.67 -2.20
C GLY A 129 0.20 9.85 -2.24
N MET A 130 -0.46 9.57 -3.36
CA MET A 130 -1.90 9.72 -3.51
C MET A 130 -2.62 8.42 -3.08
N VAL A 131 -3.53 8.54 -2.11
CA VAL A 131 -4.35 7.41 -1.68
C VAL A 131 -5.37 7.06 -2.76
N GLY A 132 -5.42 5.79 -3.14
CA GLY A 132 -6.34 5.29 -4.15
C GLY A 132 -6.84 3.89 -3.83
N LEU A 133 -7.84 3.45 -4.59
CA LEU A 133 -8.43 2.12 -4.52
C LEU A 133 -8.80 1.66 -5.93
N ALA A 134 -8.25 0.51 -6.35
CA ALA A 134 -8.59 -0.16 -7.60
C ALA A 134 -9.62 -1.26 -7.35
N ARG A 135 -10.66 -1.36 -8.19
CA ARG A 135 -11.72 -2.37 -8.10
C ARG A 135 -12.00 -3.01 -9.47
N ASN A 136 -12.41 -4.27 -9.43
CA ASN A 136 -13.07 -4.90 -10.56
C ASN A 136 -14.59 -4.89 -10.30
N GLU A 137 -15.30 -3.97 -10.90
CA GLU A 137 -16.76 -3.85 -10.82
C GLU A 137 -17.47 -4.59 -11.95
N GLY A 138 -16.70 -5.27 -12.80
CA GLY A 138 -17.22 -6.11 -13.88
C GLY A 138 -17.63 -7.50 -13.39
N THR A 139 -18.02 -8.32 -14.36
CA THR A 139 -18.49 -9.71 -14.13
C THR A 139 -17.48 -10.77 -14.53
N VAL A 140 -16.32 -10.36 -15.05
CA VAL A 140 -15.21 -11.22 -15.46
C VAL A 140 -13.93 -10.81 -14.76
N ASP A 141 -12.97 -11.70 -14.67
CA ASP A 141 -11.66 -11.39 -14.12
C ASP A 141 -10.99 -10.25 -14.89
N ALA A 142 -10.36 -9.36 -14.17
CA ALA A 142 -9.51 -8.31 -14.73
C ALA A 142 -8.05 -8.60 -14.40
N SER A 143 -7.16 -8.27 -15.32
CA SER A 143 -5.72 -8.35 -15.07
C SER A 143 -4.99 -7.12 -15.55
N VAL A 144 -3.95 -6.72 -14.80
CA VAL A 144 -3.10 -5.57 -15.13
C VAL A 144 -1.62 -5.91 -14.97
N VAL A 145 -0.79 -5.14 -15.66
CA VAL A 145 0.64 -5.02 -15.37
C VAL A 145 0.89 -3.64 -14.78
N ALA A 146 1.48 -3.60 -13.61
CA ALA A 146 1.86 -2.36 -12.93
C ALA A 146 3.39 -2.23 -12.91
N THR A 147 3.90 -1.07 -13.34
CA THR A 147 5.31 -0.73 -13.28
C THR A 147 5.50 0.41 -12.27
N PHE A 148 6.19 0.11 -11.20
CA PHE A 148 6.45 1.00 -10.09
C PHE A 148 7.80 1.68 -10.25
N PHE A 149 7.85 2.99 -10.01
CA PHE A 149 9.07 3.77 -9.84
C PHE A 149 9.10 4.22 -8.39
N VAL A 150 9.92 3.59 -7.56
CA VAL A 150 9.90 3.82 -6.11
C VAL A 150 11.30 4.09 -5.58
N PRO A 151 11.45 4.80 -4.45
CA PRO A 151 12.75 4.94 -3.81
C PRO A 151 13.39 3.58 -3.58
N ALA A 152 14.70 3.47 -3.82
CA ALA A 152 15.42 2.20 -3.71
C ALA A 152 15.24 1.55 -2.34
N GLY A 153 14.89 0.26 -2.32
CA GLY A 153 14.64 -0.51 -1.11
C GLY A 153 13.28 -0.29 -0.45
N SER A 154 12.47 0.69 -0.90
CA SER A 154 11.15 0.93 -0.31
C SER A 154 10.11 -0.12 -0.75
N PRO A 155 9.03 -0.33 0.01
CA PRO A 155 7.91 -1.14 -0.44
C PRO A 155 7.24 -0.51 -1.68
N THR A 156 6.59 -1.32 -2.50
CA THR A 156 5.81 -0.81 -3.65
C THR A 156 4.43 -0.29 -3.23
N ARG A 157 3.95 -0.67 -2.04
CA ARG A 157 2.61 -0.35 -1.52
C ARG A 157 2.70 0.00 -0.03
N ILE A 158 1.88 0.98 0.38
CA ILE A 158 1.66 1.36 1.78
C ILE A 158 0.14 1.43 2.00
N ASP A 159 -0.37 0.64 2.93
CA ASP A 159 -1.80 0.63 3.25
C ASP A 159 -2.22 1.94 3.89
N ALA A 160 -3.43 2.38 3.59
CA ALA A 160 -4.01 3.60 4.10
C ALA A 160 -5.40 3.35 4.70
N ALA A 161 -5.79 4.20 5.64
CA ALA A 161 -7.16 4.22 6.13
C ALA A 161 -8.12 4.65 5.02
N ALA A 162 -9.35 4.14 5.06
CA ALA A 162 -10.39 4.59 4.15
C ALA A 162 -10.64 6.10 4.35
N PRO A 163 -10.57 6.92 3.29
CA PRO A 163 -10.74 8.37 3.42
C PRO A 163 -12.20 8.79 3.70
N GLY A 164 -13.16 7.86 3.61
CA GLY A 164 -14.57 8.10 3.91
C GLY A 164 -15.35 8.86 2.82
N ASN A 165 -14.73 9.11 1.68
CA ASN A 165 -15.38 9.76 0.53
C ASN A 165 -16.24 8.81 -0.32
N CYS A 166 -16.00 7.49 -0.20
CA CYS A 166 -16.75 6.45 -0.90
C CYS A 166 -17.58 5.61 0.08
N ALA A 167 -18.77 5.19 -0.35
CA ALA A 167 -19.71 4.43 0.49
C ALA A 167 -19.48 2.90 0.45
N PHE A 168 -18.25 2.44 0.22
CA PHE A 168 -17.88 1.02 0.20
C PHE A 168 -16.55 0.74 0.89
#